data_1c7d0b481e77045a06c1ca4b906d2cb6
#
_entry.id   1c7d0b481e77045a06c1ca4b906d2cb6
#
_cell.length_a   1.000
_cell.length_b   1.000
_cell.length_c   1.000
_cell.angle_alpha   90.00
_cell.angle_beta   90.00
_cell.angle_gamma   90.00
#
_symmetry.space_group_name_H-M   'P 1'
#
loop_
_entity.id
_entity.type
_entity.pdbx_description
1 polymer ?
#
loop_
_entity_poly.entity_id
_entity_poly.type
_entity_poly.pdbx_seq_one_letter_code
_entity_poly.pdbx_strand_id
1 'polypeptide(L)'
;MKIRKLLKTKKVGHTGTLDPEVSGVLPICVGRATKIVEYLTEKSKTYDAEVTLGFSTATEDQTGEVTEKKPVSVPPDEQTVQSVLRSLEGAIEQVPPMYSAVKVGGKKLYEYARAGIEVERPKRTITIHHIELTSEIRHEQDKARFRFVVTCSKGTYVRTLAVTIGEKLGYPAHMSHLVRTASGPFTLDECLTFEDVEGLSADGTLSEKLVPIERALDHLPKWIISDTLAKKVENGAVLETPGSFSHLTSEDRIAVFTEAGRCTAVYYPHPTKTGLLKPAKVLVAKKRTIEKVTVLEDDTYFPPTRLKA
;
A
#
# COMPACT_ATOMS: atom_id res chain seq x y z
N MET A 1 14.84 6.90 7.36
CA MET A 1 16.19 7.50 7.15
C MET A 1 17.32 6.47 7.08
N LYS A 2 17.18 5.29 7.72
CA LYS A 2 18.16 4.19 7.75
C LYS A 2 18.55 3.73 6.33
N ILE A 3 17.59 3.39 5.47
CA ILE A 3 17.82 2.98 4.06
C ILE A 3 18.64 3.99 3.23
N ARG A 4 18.42 5.30 3.41
CA ARG A 4 19.20 6.33 2.69
C ARG A 4 20.69 6.26 3.02
N LYS A 5 21.04 5.91 4.27
CA LYS A 5 22.42 5.75 4.70
C LYS A 5 23.02 4.47 4.12
N LEU A 6 22.31 3.34 4.22
CA LEU A 6 22.77 2.03 3.75
C LEU A 6 23.00 2.04 2.22
N LEU A 7 22.07 2.59 1.45
CA LEU A 7 22.18 2.67 -0.01
C LEU A 7 22.93 3.90 -0.52
N LYS A 8 23.49 4.72 0.37
CA LYS A 8 24.25 5.96 0.03
C LYS A 8 23.54 6.84 -0.98
N THR A 9 22.19 6.95 -0.89
CA THR A 9 21.37 7.73 -1.80
C THR A 9 20.30 8.54 -1.08
N LYS A 10 20.06 9.77 -1.56
CA LYS A 10 18.97 10.62 -1.07
C LYS A 10 17.62 10.28 -1.74
N LYS A 11 17.66 9.60 -2.91
CA LYS A 11 16.48 9.25 -3.70
C LYS A 11 15.89 7.94 -3.21
N VAL A 12 15.02 8.04 -2.21
CA VAL A 12 14.27 6.91 -1.63
C VAL A 12 12.82 7.34 -1.44
N GLY A 13 11.89 6.53 -1.91
CA GLY A 13 10.45 6.69 -1.74
C GLY A 13 9.80 5.35 -1.38
N HIS A 14 8.61 5.38 -0.78
CA HIS A 14 7.84 4.18 -0.43
C HIS A 14 6.41 4.28 -0.98
N THR A 15 5.72 3.15 -1.05
CA THR A 15 4.39 3.03 -1.70
C THR A 15 3.21 3.07 -0.74
N GLY A 16 3.43 3.52 0.49
CA GLY A 16 2.41 3.64 1.54
C GLY A 16 2.95 3.21 2.90
N THR A 17 2.82 4.11 3.87
CA THR A 17 3.25 3.88 5.24
C THR A 17 2.40 2.78 5.90
N LEU A 18 3.02 1.98 6.74
CA LEU A 18 2.35 1.13 7.71
C LEU A 18 2.11 1.92 9.01
N ASP A 19 1.10 1.55 9.77
CA ASP A 19 0.90 2.08 11.12
C ASP A 19 2.01 1.55 12.06
N PRO A 20 2.30 2.21 13.19
CA PRO A 20 3.45 1.84 14.05
C PRO A 20 3.48 0.39 14.55
N GLU A 21 2.31 -0.21 14.77
CA GLU A 21 2.15 -1.59 15.27
C GLU A 21 1.95 -2.62 14.12
N VAL A 22 2.13 -2.17 12.86
CA VAL A 22 1.86 -2.99 11.67
C VAL A 22 3.16 -3.35 10.98
N SER A 23 3.38 -4.64 10.78
CA SER A 23 4.51 -5.17 10.01
C SER A 23 4.12 -5.55 8.58
N GLY A 24 5.09 -6.00 7.80
CA GLY A 24 4.89 -6.61 6.49
C GLY A 24 5.41 -5.81 5.31
N VAL A 25 4.91 -6.13 4.13
CA VAL A 25 5.42 -5.71 2.83
C VAL A 25 5.41 -4.19 2.64
N LEU A 26 6.58 -3.56 2.59
CA LEU A 26 6.74 -2.14 2.28
C LEU A 26 7.71 -1.95 1.09
N PRO A 27 7.20 -1.80 -0.15
CA PRO A 27 8.07 -1.55 -1.29
C PRO A 27 8.77 -0.20 -1.19
N ILE A 28 10.11 -0.23 -1.23
CA ILE A 28 10.98 0.95 -1.18
C ILE A 28 11.60 1.16 -2.56
N CYS A 29 11.23 2.24 -3.20
CA CYS A 29 11.80 2.65 -4.48
C CYS A 29 13.10 3.43 -4.27
N VAL A 30 14.16 2.99 -4.94
CA VAL A 30 15.50 3.58 -4.80
C VAL A 30 15.96 4.20 -6.12
N GLY A 31 16.62 5.34 -6.05
CA GLY A 31 17.17 6.01 -7.22
C GLY A 31 16.07 6.47 -8.18
N ARG A 32 16.08 5.96 -9.41
CA ARG A 32 15.06 6.29 -10.41
C ARG A 32 13.74 5.59 -10.22
N ALA A 33 13.71 4.46 -9.52
CA ALA A 33 12.48 3.80 -9.16
C ALA A 33 11.55 4.72 -8.33
N THR A 34 12.07 5.80 -7.71
CA THR A 34 11.23 6.82 -7.09
C THR A 34 10.24 7.49 -8.05
N LYS A 35 10.51 7.45 -9.36
CA LYS A 35 9.59 7.99 -10.38
C LYS A 35 8.35 7.14 -10.60
N ILE A 36 8.38 5.86 -10.21
CA ILE A 36 7.26 4.93 -10.40
C ILE A 36 6.49 4.64 -9.11
N VAL A 37 6.81 5.29 -8.00
CA VAL A 37 6.12 5.12 -6.70
C VAL A 37 4.60 5.24 -6.86
N GLU A 38 4.11 6.20 -7.64
CA GLU A 38 2.68 6.40 -7.86
C GLU A 38 1.99 5.17 -8.47
N TYR A 39 2.62 4.50 -9.45
CA TYR A 39 2.03 3.31 -10.10
C TYR A 39 1.95 2.11 -9.16
N LEU A 40 2.88 1.99 -8.22
CA LEU A 40 2.85 0.96 -7.18
C LEU A 40 1.87 1.32 -6.06
N THR A 41 1.74 2.61 -5.72
CA THR A 41 0.80 3.07 -4.70
C THR A 41 -0.65 2.79 -5.08
N GLU A 42 -0.97 2.86 -6.37
CA GLU A 42 -2.31 2.58 -6.92
C GLU A 42 -2.72 1.11 -6.83
N LYS A 43 -1.79 0.19 -6.63
CA LYS A 43 -2.08 -1.25 -6.59
C LYS A 43 -2.80 -1.68 -5.33
N SER A 44 -3.50 -2.82 -5.44
CA SER A 44 -4.13 -3.49 -4.31
C SER A 44 -3.11 -3.88 -3.24
N LYS A 45 -3.59 -4.05 -2.03
CA LYS A 45 -2.84 -4.56 -0.88
C LYS A 45 -3.60 -5.73 -0.29
N THR A 46 -2.85 -6.71 0.19
CA THR A 46 -3.41 -7.84 0.94
C THR A 46 -2.92 -7.78 2.38
N TYR A 47 -3.82 -8.01 3.29
CA TYR A 47 -3.54 -7.98 4.73
C TYR A 47 -4.06 -9.25 5.39
N ASP A 48 -3.31 -9.76 6.35
CA ASP A 48 -3.77 -10.69 7.39
C ASP A 48 -4.08 -9.85 8.63
N ALA A 49 -5.32 -9.88 9.08
CA ALA A 49 -5.82 -9.04 10.15
C ALA A 49 -6.55 -9.86 11.22
N GLU A 50 -6.50 -9.40 12.47
CA GLU A 50 -7.31 -9.92 13.56
C GLU A 50 -8.25 -8.83 14.06
N VAL A 51 -9.51 -9.18 14.23
CA VAL A 51 -10.51 -8.36 14.89
C VAL A 51 -10.82 -8.91 16.28
N THR A 52 -10.92 -8.01 17.25
CA THR A 52 -11.43 -8.32 18.61
C THR A 52 -12.76 -7.64 18.80
N LEU A 53 -13.80 -8.44 19.09
CA LEU A 53 -15.13 -8.00 19.46
C LEU A 53 -15.22 -7.84 20.99
N GLY A 54 -16.09 -6.93 21.47
CA GLY A 54 -16.38 -6.72 22.89
C GLY A 54 -16.01 -5.32 23.39
N PHE A 55 -15.12 -4.61 22.69
CA PHE A 55 -14.84 -3.19 22.96
C PHE A 55 -14.23 -2.52 21.73
N SER A 56 -14.45 -1.21 21.60
CA SER A 56 -13.80 -0.33 20.62
C SER A 56 -12.78 0.57 21.27
N THR A 57 -11.91 1.16 20.47
CA THR A 57 -10.87 2.09 20.92
C THR A 57 -10.85 3.37 20.08
N ALA A 58 -10.30 4.45 20.63
CA ALA A 58 -10.20 5.74 19.95
C ALA A 58 -9.33 5.71 18.67
N THR A 59 -8.36 4.78 18.57
CA THR A 59 -7.49 4.61 17.43
C THR A 59 -7.98 3.54 16.44
N GLU A 60 -9.07 2.83 16.78
CA GLU A 60 -9.61 1.68 16.04
C GLU A 60 -8.64 0.48 16.01
N ASP A 61 -7.56 0.49 16.80
CA ASP A 61 -6.59 -0.58 17.03
C ASP A 61 -6.35 -0.81 18.54
N GLN A 62 -5.52 -1.77 18.90
CA GLN A 62 -5.27 -2.15 20.30
C GLN A 62 -4.56 -1.07 21.13
N THR A 63 -4.02 -0.01 20.52
CA THR A 63 -3.19 0.99 21.21
C THR A 63 -3.99 2.14 21.80
N GLY A 64 -5.25 2.34 21.38
CA GLY A 64 -6.11 3.42 21.81
C GLY A 64 -6.80 3.18 23.14
N GLU A 65 -7.23 4.26 23.76
CA GLU A 65 -8.13 4.18 24.92
C GLU A 65 -9.47 3.56 24.55
N VAL A 66 -10.03 2.76 25.44
CA VAL A 66 -11.33 2.11 25.23
C VAL A 66 -12.43 3.15 25.22
N THR A 67 -13.23 3.17 24.16
CA THR A 67 -14.34 4.12 23.97
C THR A 67 -15.72 3.52 24.25
N GLU A 68 -15.90 2.25 23.95
CA GLU A 68 -17.15 1.53 24.17
C GLU A 68 -16.85 0.08 24.59
N LYS A 69 -17.71 -0.49 25.46
CA LYS A 69 -17.66 -1.89 25.88
C LYS A 69 -19.05 -2.53 25.81
N LYS A 70 -19.09 -3.74 25.24
CA LYS A 70 -20.26 -4.62 25.21
C LYS A 70 -19.77 -6.07 25.28
N PRO A 71 -19.89 -6.76 26.42
CA PRO A 71 -19.41 -8.11 26.57
C PRO A 71 -20.00 -9.05 25.52
N VAL A 72 -19.18 -9.94 24.98
CA VAL A 72 -19.59 -11.00 24.07
C VAL A 72 -19.96 -12.23 24.89
N SER A 73 -21.22 -12.30 25.32
CA SER A 73 -21.71 -13.46 26.11
C SER A 73 -21.81 -14.74 25.27
N VAL A 74 -22.18 -14.59 24.00
CA VAL A 74 -22.23 -15.67 23.02
C VAL A 74 -21.49 -15.22 21.78
N PRO A 75 -20.38 -15.86 21.41
CA PRO A 75 -19.65 -15.49 20.20
C PRO A 75 -20.50 -15.76 18.96
N PRO A 76 -20.36 -14.97 17.89
CA PRO A 76 -21.00 -15.29 16.62
C PRO A 76 -20.45 -16.64 16.10
N ASP A 77 -21.28 -17.41 15.42
CA ASP A 77 -20.82 -18.61 14.74
C ASP A 77 -20.04 -18.28 13.46
N GLU A 78 -19.29 -19.26 12.98
CA GLU A 78 -18.44 -19.09 11.79
C GLU A 78 -19.24 -18.71 10.54
N GLN A 79 -20.43 -19.29 10.35
CA GLN A 79 -21.29 -19.01 9.20
C GLN A 79 -21.76 -17.54 9.20
N THR A 80 -22.13 -17.03 10.38
CA THR A 80 -22.51 -15.61 10.57
C THR A 80 -21.34 -14.69 10.25
N VAL A 81 -20.13 -14.98 10.77
CA VAL A 81 -18.92 -14.18 10.47
C VAL A 81 -18.61 -14.21 8.97
N GLN A 82 -18.59 -15.38 8.34
CA GLN A 82 -18.35 -15.51 6.91
C GLN A 82 -19.37 -14.72 6.08
N SER A 83 -20.66 -14.75 6.46
CA SER A 83 -21.70 -13.99 5.79
C SER A 83 -21.47 -12.49 5.88
N VAL A 84 -21.09 -11.98 7.06
CA VAL A 84 -20.74 -10.57 7.26
C VAL A 84 -19.53 -10.19 6.42
N LEU A 85 -18.46 -10.98 6.43
CA LEU A 85 -17.26 -10.71 5.62
C LEU A 85 -17.63 -10.62 4.13
N ARG A 86 -18.32 -11.61 3.57
CA ARG A 86 -18.76 -11.61 2.16
C ARG A 86 -19.63 -10.41 1.82
N SER A 87 -20.46 -9.91 2.75
CA SER A 87 -21.30 -8.72 2.53
C SER A 87 -20.50 -7.43 2.36
N LEU A 88 -19.19 -7.45 2.63
CA LEU A 88 -18.29 -6.31 2.49
C LEU A 88 -17.50 -6.32 1.18
N GLU A 89 -17.58 -7.40 0.40
CA GLU A 89 -16.95 -7.44 -0.93
C GLU A 89 -17.59 -6.45 -1.90
N GLY A 90 -16.76 -5.89 -2.78
CA GLY A 90 -17.18 -4.86 -3.74
C GLY A 90 -16.84 -3.44 -3.28
N ALA A 91 -17.55 -2.47 -3.85
CA ALA A 91 -17.36 -1.06 -3.54
C ALA A 91 -18.15 -0.67 -2.28
N ILE A 92 -17.47 -0.15 -1.28
CA ILE A 92 -18.07 0.33 -0.03
C ILE A 92 -17.59 1.74 0.31
N GLU A 93 -18.42 2.50 1.02
CA GLU A 93 -18.00 3.77 1.60
C GLU A 93 -17.27 3.56 2.92
N GLN A 94 -16.16 4.26 3.10
CA GLN A 94 -15.39 4.26 4.34
C GLN A 94 -15.06 5.69 4.76
N VAL A 95 -15.27 6.00 6.04
CA VAL A 95 -14.80 7.24 6.68
C VAL A 95 -13.43 6.96 7.29
N PRO A 96 -12.36 7.66 6.90
CA PRO A 96 -11.03 7.42 7.45
C PRO A 96 -10.99 7.67 8.97
N PRO A 97 -10.17 6.91 9.74
CA PRO A 97 -10.05 7.13 11.17
C PRO A 97 -9.44 8.50 11.47
N MET A 98 -9.73 9.06 12.66
CA MET A 98 -9.13 10.33 13.11
C MET A 98 -7.60 10.24 13.18
N TYR A 99 -7.06 9.08 13.56
CA TYR A 99 -5.63 8.83 13.58
C TYR A 99 -5.11 8.40 12.21
N SER A 100 -5.22 9.29 11.22
CA SER A 100 -4.76 9.05 9.84
C SER A 100 -4.02 10.25 9.25
N ALA A 101 -3.30 10.01 8.16
CA ALA A 101 -2.57 11.05 7.42
C ALA A 101 -3.43 11.78 6.38
N VAL A 102 -4.74 11.54 6.34
CA VAL A 102 -5.68 12.27 5.48
C VAL A 102 -5.70 13.74 5.86
N LYS A 103 -5.65 14.61 4.87
CA LYS A 103 -5.66 16.07 5.09
C LYS A 103 -7.07 16.63 4.96
N VAL A 104 -7.44 17.47 5.93
CA VAL A 104 -8.66 18.28 5.94
C VAL A 104 -8.24 19.71 6.33
N GLY A 105 -8.64 20.70 5.55
CA GLY A 105 -8.25 22.10 5.83
C GLY A 105 -6.73 22.32 5.90
N GLY A 106 -5.94 21.53 5.17
CA GLY A 106 -4.48 21.66 5.12
C GLY A 106 -3.71 20.90 6.21
N LYS A 107 -4.38 20.45 7.29
CA LYS A 107 -3.80 19.67 8.40
C LYS A 107 -4.19 18.20 8.27
N LYS A 108 -3.39 17.29 8.83
CA LYS A 108 -3.70 15.86 8.85
C LYS A 108 -4.69 15.54 9.98
N LEU A 109 -5.56 14.55 9.78
CA LEU A 109 -6.57 14.18 10.78
C LEU A 109 -5.95 13.85 12.15
N TYR A 110 -4.81 13.16 12.20
CA TYR A 110 -4.14 12.87 13.48
C TYR A 110 -3.68 14.13 14.24
N GLU A 111 -3.46 15.26 13.55
CA GLU A 111 -3.10 16.53 14.19
C GLU A 111 -4.31 17.15 14.90
N TYR A 112 -5.50 17.01 14.33
CA TYR A 112 -6.76 17.38 14.97
C TYR A 112 -7.08 16.46 16.15
N ALA A 113 -6.92 15.13 15.96
CA ALA A 113 -7.14 14.15 17.05
C ALA A 113 -6.29 14.47 18.28
N ARG A 114 -5.00 14.75 18.10
CA ARG A 114 -4.09 15.13 19.20
C ARG A 114 -4.45 16.46 19.86
N ALA A 115 -5.10 17.36 19.14
CA ALA A 115 -5.56 18.64 19.67
C ALA A 115 -6.96 18.54 20.28
N GLY A 116 -7.61 17.37 20.29
CA GLY A 116 -8.99 17.19 20.77
C GLY A 116 -10.02 17.92 19.92
N ILE A 117 -9.71 18.21 18.65
CA ILE A 117 -10.59 18.96 17.75
C ILE A 117 -11.32 17.96 16.84
N GLU A 118 -12.64 17.97 16.89
CA GLU A 118 -13.47 17.23 15.96
C GLU A 118 -13.55 17.95 14.61
N VAL A 119 -13.44 17.19 13.51
CA VAL A 119 -13.58 17.71 12.15
C VAL A 119 -14.40 16.71 11.31
N GLU A 120 -15.15 17.24 10.37
CA GLU A 120 -15.85 16.40 9.40
C GLU A 120 -14.84 15.64 8.54
N ARG A 121 -14.94 14.32 8.53
CA ARG A 121 -14.04 13.45 7.79
C ARG A 121 -14.63 13.12 6.42
N PRO A 122 -13.87 13.26 5.34
CA PRO A 122 -14.36 12.96 4.00
C PRO A 122 -14.61 11.46 3.85
N LYS A 123 -15.80 11.09 3.40
CA LYS A 123 -16.08 9.73 2.94
C LYS A 123 -15.31 9.44 1.66
N ARG A 124 -14.90 8.20 1.49
CA ARG A 124 -14.28 7.71 0.25
C ARG A 124 -14.84 6.35 -0.12
N THR A 125 -14.95 6.11 -1.41
CA THR A 125 -15.23 4.77 -1.92
C THR A 125 -13.93 3.97 -1.95
N ILE A 126 -13.96 2.78 -1.37
CA ILE A 126 -12.90 1.78 -1.43
C ILE A 126 -13.49 0.51 -2.02
N THR A 127 -12.62 -0.39 -2.50
CA THR A 127 -13.04 -1.68 -3.03
C THR A 127 -12.40 -2.80 -2.23
N ILE A 128 -13.19 -3.69 -1.69
CA ILE A 128 -12.76 -4.96 -1.14
C ILE A 128 -12.85 -5.98 -2.27
N HIS A 129 -11.70 -6.41 -2.77
CA HIS A 129 -11.63 -7.38 -3.87
C HIS A 129 -11.90 -8.79 -3.42
N HIS A 130 -11.48 -9.12 -2.20
CA HIS A 130 -11.67 -10.42 -1.56
C HIS A 130 -11.53 -10.26 -0.05
N ILE A 131 -12.34 -10.99 0.71
CA ILE A 131 -12.23 -11.07 2.17
C ILE A 131 -12.71 -12.45 2.65
N GLU A 132 -11.90 -13.12 3.47
CA GLU A 132 -12.21 -14.45 3.97
C GLU A 132 -11.75 -14.65 5.41
N LEU A 133 -12.51 -15.46 6.16
CA LEU A 133 -12.16 -15.91 7.50
C LEU A 133 -11.03 -16.94 7.41
N THR A 134 -9.96 -16.79 8.20
CA THR A 134 -8.78 -17.66 8.15
C THR A 134 -8.46 -18.35 9.47
N SER A 135 -9.26 -18.13 10.52
CA SER A 135 -9.10 -18.82 11.81
C SER A 135 -10.44 -19.21 12.41
N GLU A 136 -10.41 -20.13 13.37
CA GLU A 136 -11.52 -20.35 14.28
C GLU A 136 -11.83 -19.08 15.08
N ILE A 137 -13.09 -18.96 15.55
CA ILE A 137 -13.50 -17.89 16.43
C ILE A 137 -13.15 -18.28 17.86
N ARG A 138 -12.22 -17.56 18.47
CA ARG A 138 -11.80 -17.76 19.84
C ARG A 138 -12.64 -16.89 20.75
N HIS A 139 -13.27 -17.51 21.76
CA HIS A 139 -14.02 -16.80 22.78
C HIS A 139 -13.26 -16.88 24.11
N GLU A 140 -12.87 -15.73 24.63
CA GLU A 140 -12.10 -15.60 25.86
C GLU A 140 -12.79 -14.59 26.78
N GLN A 141 -13.34 -15.06 27.89
CA GLN A 141 -14.07 -14.23 28.84
C GLN A 141 -15.26 -13.52 28.17
N ASP A 142 -15.15 -12.19 28.00
CA ASP A 142 -16.15 -11.29 27.45
C ASP A 142 -15.81 -10.79 26.03
N LYS A 143 -14.88 -11.47 25.33
CA LYS A 143 -14.37 -11.08 24.01
C LYS A 143 -14.41 -12.25 23.04
N ALA A 144 -14.57 -11.95 21.76
CA ALA A 144 -14.34 -12.92 20.70
C ALA A 144 -13.32 -12.38 19.71
N ARG A 145 -12.44 -13.25 19.19
CA ARG A 145 -11.40 -12.90 18.23
C ARG A 145 -11.40 -13.86 17.06
N PHE A 146 -11.11 -13.35 15.90
CA PHE A 146 -10.88 -14.16 14.71
C PHE A 146 -9.99 -13.40 13.70
N ARG A 147 -9.32 -14.18 12.85
CA ARG A 147 -8.48 -13.64 11.78
C ARG A 147 -9.17 -13.72 10.44
N PHE A 148 -8.86 -12.77 9.59
CA PHE A 148 -9.31 -12.75 8.21
C PHE A 148 -8.22 -12.22 7.30
N VAL A 149 -8.22 -12.67 6.05
CA VAL A 149 -7.40 -12.09 4.98
C VAL A 149 -8.27 -11.17 4.15
N VAL A 150 -7.75 -10.00 3.81
CA VAL A 150 -8.44 -9.04 2.94
C VAL A 150 -7.53 -8.52 1.85
N THR A 151 -7.99 -8.56 0.60
CA THR A 151 -7.38 -7.87 -0.55
C THR A 151 -8.24 -6.67 -0.92
N CYS A 152 -7.66 -5.48 -0.89
CA CYS A 152 -8.41 -4.24 -1.04
C CYS A 152 -7.67 -3.19 -1.88
N SER A 153 -8.41 -2.18 -2.35
CA SER A 153 -7.88 -1.04 -3.07
C SER A 153 -7.00 -0.15 -2.19
N LYS A 154 -6.22 0.72 -2.81
CA LYS A 154 -5.49 1.78 -2.10
C LYS A 154 -6.41 2.61 -1.21
N GLY A 155 -5.88 3.11 -0.11
CA GLY A 155 -6.59 4.02 0.80
C GLY A 155 -7.59 3.33 1.73
N THR A 156 -7.70 2.01 1.69
CA THR A 156 -8.48 1.25 2.67
C THR A 156 -7.80 1.27 4.03
N TYR A 157 -8.57 1.58 5.08
CA TYR A 157 -8.16 1.45 6.47
C TYR A 157 -8.72 0.14 7.04
N VAL A 158 -7.82 -0.83 7.28
CA VAL A 158 -8.21 -2.13 7.84
C VAL A 158 -8.70 -1.99 9.29
N ARG A 159 -8.21 -0.99 10.02
CA ARG A 159 -8.73 -0.63 11.36
C ARG A 159 -10.22 -0.32 11.30
N THR A 160 -10.62 0.58 10.42
CA THR A 160 -12.04 0.94 10.24
C THR A 160 -12.86 -0.23 9.68
N LEU A 161 -12.25 -1.11 8.87
CA LEU A 161 -12.92 -2.33 8.40
C LEU A 161 -13.23 -3.27 9.57
N ALA A 162 -12.30 -3.41 10.54
CA ALA A 162 -12.52 -4.22 11.74
C ALA A 162 -13.68 -3.65 12.59
N VAL A 163 -13.77 -2.32 12.73
CA VAL A 163 -14.91 -1.67 13.41
C VAL A 163 -16.21 -1.99 12.67
N THR A 164 -16.23 -1.83 11.33
CA THR A 164 -17.42 -2.11 10.50
C THR A 164 -17.85 -3.59 10.60
N ILE A 165 -16.90 -4.53 10.66
CA ILE A 165 -17.21 -5.95 10.89
C ILE A 165 -17.89 -6.13 12.25
N GLY A 166 -17.35 -5.51 13.31
CA GLY A 166 -17.93 -5.56 14.64
C GLY A 166 -19.36 -5.01 14.68
N GLU A 167 -19.58 -3.82 14.09
CA GLU A 167 -20.90 -3.19 13.98
C GLU A 167 -21.92 -4.11 13.32
N LYS A 168 -21.56 -4.77 12.21
CA LYS A 168 -22.42 -5.73 11.51
C LYS A 168 -22.71 -7.00 12.33
N LEU A 169 -21.79 -7.39 13.22
CA LEU A 169 -21.97 -8.49 14.17
C LEU A 169 -22.67 -8.04 15.46
N GLY A 170 -22.97 -6.74 15.64
CA GLY A 170 -23.66 -6.18 16.79
C GLY A 170 -22.78 -5.96 18.02
N TYR A 171 -21.45 -5.82 17.83
CA TYR A 171 -20.49 -5.59 18.91
C TYR A 171 -19.52 -4.44 18.58
N PRO A 172 -19.12 -3.63 19.57
CA PRO A 172 -17.97 -2.75 19.42
C PRO A 172 -16.72 -3.58 19.19
N ALA A 173 -15.84 -3.12 18.29
CA ALA A 173 -14.67 -3.88 17.87
C ALA A 173 -13.49 -2.96 17.55
N HIS A 174 -12.32 -3.56 17.47
CA HIS A 174 -11.10 -2.93 17.02
C HIS A 174 -10.20 -3.95 16.33
N MET A 175 -9.22 -3.48 15.56
CA MET A 175 -8.17 -4.30 14.97
C MET A 175 -7.12 -4.62 16.04
N SER A 176 -6.93 -5.91 16.36
CA SER A 176 -5.95 -6.34 17.38
C SER A 176 -4.61 -6.78 16.79
N HIS A 177 -4.58 -7.14 15.49
CA HIS A 177 -3.34 -7.50 14.79
C HIS A 177 -3.47 -7.18 13.29
N LEU A 178 -2.35 -6.79 12.66
CA LEU A 178 -2.29 -6.54 11.22
C LEU A 178 -0.90 -6.81 10.66
N VAL A 179 -0.85 -7.58 9.58
CA VAL A 179 0.34 -7.77 8.74
C VAL A 179 -0.04 -7.49 7.30
N ARG A 180 0.70 -6.63 6.61
CA ARG A 180 0.52 -6.48 5.15
C ARG A 180 1.30 -7.57 4.43
N THR A 181 0.60 -8.58 3.93
CA THR A 181 1.18 -9.77 3.27
C THR A 181 1.52 -9.55 1.81
N ALA A 182 0.86 -8.57 1.14
CA ALA A 182 1.22 -8.19 -0.22
C ALA A 182 0.98 -6.69 -0.52
N SER A 183 1.76 -6.13 -1.44
CA SER A 183 1.59 -4.77 -1.97
C SER A 183 1.91 -4.75 -3.47
N GLY A 184 0.87 -4.72 -4.32
CA GLY A 184 1.01 -4.92 -5.76
C GLY A 184 1.64 -6.29 -6.07
N PRO A 185 2.72 -6.33 -6.86
CA PRO A 185 3.37 -7.59 -7.24
C PRO A 185 4.34 -8.15 -6.18
N PHE A 186 4.44 -7.55 -5.01
CA PHE A 186 5.40 -7.93 -3.96
C PHE A 186 4.68 -8.62 -2.82
N THR A 187 5.28 -9.72 -2.34
CA THR A 187 4.76 -10.58 -1.28
C THR A 187 5.72 -10.64 -0.09
N LEU A 188 5.25 -11.14 1.05
CA LEU A 188 6.00 -11.14 2.30
C LEU A 188 7.27 -12.01 2.25
N ASP A 189 7.22 -13.14 1.54
CA ASP A 189 8.34 -14.06 1.33
C ASP A 189 9.51 -13.46 0.54
N GLU A 190 9.29 -12.35 -0.17
CA GLU A 190 10.30 -11.62 -0.91
C GLU A 190 10.92 -10.45 -0.11
N CYS A 191 10.41 -10.22 1.09
CA CYS A 191 10.87 -9.11 1.92
C CYS A 191 12.27 -9.36 2.49
N LEU A 192 13.00 -8.27 2.67
CA LEU A 192 14.24 -8.23 3.44
C LEU A 192 13.97 -7.50 4.75
N THR A 193 14.48 -8.03 5.84
CA THR A 193 14.51 -7.31 7.11
C THR A 193 15.54 -6.18 7.08
N PHE A 194 15.53 -5.30 8.07
CA PHE A 194 16.59 -4.28 8.18
C PHE A 194 17.96 -4.90 8.43
N GLU A 195 18.02 -6.00 9.17
CA GLU A 195 19.24 -6.79 9.42
C GLU A 195 19.78 -7.38 8.12
N ASP A 196 18.92 -7.96 7.28
CA ASP A 196 19.31 -8.47 5.96
C ASP A 196 19.91 -7.36 5.10
N VAL A 197 19.26 -6.20 5.03
CA VAL A 197 19.75 -5.06 4.25
C VAL A 197 21.08 -4.55 4.78
N GLU A 198 21.30 -4.54 6.10
CA GLU A 198 22.58 -4.15 6.71
C GLU A 198 23.69 -5.15 6.37
N GLY A 199 23.44 -6.46 6.53
CA GLY A 199 24.38 -7.52 6.18
C GLY A 199 24.76 -7.48 4.69
N LEU A 200 23.76 -7.50 3.80
CA LEU A 200 23.97 -7.43 2.35
C LEU A 200 24.69 -6.14 1.91
N SER A 201 24.45 -5.02 2.63
CA SER A 201 25.14 -3.76 2.35
C SER A 201 26.62 -3.83 2.79
N ALA A 202 26.92 -4.47 3.91
CA ALA A 202 28.28 -4.67 4.39
C ALA A 202 29.08 -5.57 3.45
N ASP A 203 28.45 -6.64 2.94
CA ASP A 203 29.05 -7.60 2.01
C ASP A 203 29.13 -7.08 0.57
N GLY A 204 28.50 -5.93 0.27
CA GLY A 204 28.46 -5.36 -1.07
C GLY A 204 27.52 -6.07 -2.06
N THR A 205 26.73 -7.04 -1.61
CA THR A 205 25.83 -7.88 -2.43
C THR A 205 24.38 -7.37 -2.51
N LEU A 206 24.03 -6.33 -1.75
CA LEU A 206 22.66 -5.79 -1.70
C LEU A 206 22.09 -5.47 -3.09
N SER A 207 22.93 -5.02 -4.05
CA SER A 207 22.46 -4.72 -5.39
C SER A 207 21.89 -5.93 -6.15
N GLU A 208 22.25 -7.14 -5.79
CA GLU A 208 21.79 -8.39 -6.41
C GLU A 208 20.39 -8.77 -5.93
N LYS A 209 20.05 -8.36 -4.71
CA LYS A 209 18.74 -8.61 -4.09
C LYS A 209 17.67 -7.57 -4.42
N LEU A 210 18.09 -6.43 -5.00
CA LEU A 210 17.12 -5.39 -5.39
C LEU A 210 16.34 -5.81 -6.63
N VAL A 211 15.03 -5.64 -6.58
CA VAL A 211 14.11 -5.98 -7.67
C VAL A 211 14.22 -4.95 -8.79
N PRO A 212 14.31 -5.36 -10.08
CA PRO A 212 14.36 -4.45 -11.20
C PRO A 212 13.03 -3.68 -11.35
N ILE A 213 13.13 -2.44 -11.87
CA ILE A 213 11.99 -1.55 -12.07
C ILE A 213 10.97 -2.14 -13.06
N GLU A 214 11.42 -2.97 -13.97
CA GLU A 214 10.63 -3.67 -14.98
C GLU A 214 9.55 -4.53 -14.35
N ARG A 215 9.90 -5.28 -13.29
CA ARG A 215 8.94 -6.10 -12.53
C ARG A 215 7.86 -5.26 -11.85
N ALA A 216 8.24 -4.10 -11.35
CA ALA A 216 7.31 -3.18 -10.71
C ALA A 216 6.26 -2.60 -11.70
N LEU A 217 6.52 -2.66 -12.99
CA LEU A 217 5.67 -2.14 -14.06
C LEU A 217 5.02 -3.24 -14.91
N ASP A 218 5.17 -4.52 -14.55
CA ASP A 218 4.63 -5.67 -15.31
C ASP A 218 3.12 -5.62 -15.55
N HIS A 219 2.41 -4.90 -14.71
CA HIS A 219 0.98 -4.70 -14.80
C HIS A 219 0.53 -3.69 -15.89
N LEU A 220 1.46 -2.91 -16.44
CA LEU A 220 1.15 -1.96 -17.51
C LEU A 220 1.24 -2.65 -18.88
N PRO A 221 0.40 -2.26 -19.84
CA PRO A 221 0.59 -2.66 -21.23
C PRO A 221 2.02 -2.36 -21.68
N LYS A 222 2.65 -3.31 -22.36
CA LYS A 222 4.06 -3.22 -22.79
C LYS A 222 4.16 -2.84 -24.25
N TRP A 223 4.91 -1.78 -24.55
CA TRP A 223 5.30 -1.41 -25.91
C TRP A 223 6.80 -1.64 -26.10
N ILE A 224 7.15 -2.63 -26.93
CA ILE A 224 8.53 -2.93 -27.26
C ILE A 224 8.92 -2.05 -28.45
N ILE A 225 10.04 -1.34 -28.35
CA ILE A 225 10.53 -0.40 -29.35
C ILE A 225 11.98 -0.72 -29.75
N SER A 226 12.33 -0.33 -30.99
CA SER A 226 13.71 -0.43 -31.50
C SER A 226 14.65 0.52 -30.74
N ASP A 227 15.95 0.20 -30.77
CA ASP A 227 16.99 1.04 -30.15
C ASP A 227 17.03 2.46 -30.72
N THR A 228 16.70 2.63 -32.02
CA THR A 228 16.61 3.95 -32.65
C THR A 228 15.50 4.80 -32.03
N LEU A 229 14.33 4.18 -31.78
CA LEU A 229 13.21 4.87 -31.12
C LEU A 229 13.49 5.09 -29.64
N ALA A 230 14.19 4.15 -28.98
CA ALA A 230 14.60 4.28 -27.59
C ALA A 230 15.42 5.56 -27.32
N LYS A 231 16.32 5.94 -28.23
CA LYS A 231 17.08 7.19 -28.12
C LYS A 231 16.17 8.43 -28.13
N LYS A 232 15.08 8.42 -28.90
CA LYS A 232 14.09 9.52 -28.88
C LYS A 232 13.31 9.53 -27.57
N VAL A 233 12.90 8.35 -27.06
CA VAL A 233 12.20 8.16 -25.79
C VAL A 233 13.04 8.65 -24.61
N GLU A 234 14.35 8.40 -24.61
CA GLU A 234 15.29 8.89 -23.59
C GLU A 234 15.32 10.43 -23.49
N ASN A 235 15.02 11.13 -24.58
CA ASN A 235 14.92 12.58 -24.62
C ASN A 235 13.49 13.10 -24.42
N GLY A 236 12.53 12.23 -24.13
CA GLY A 236 11.14 12.60 -23.84
C GLY A 236 10.33 12.99 -25.07
N ALA A 237 10.63 12.42 -26.22
CA ALA A 237 9.90 12.70 -27.45
C ALA A 237 8.43 12.32 -27.36
N VAL A 238 7.57 13.13 -28.00
CA VAL A 238 6.18 12.75 -28.29
C VAL A 238 6.21 11.80 -29.49
N LEU A 239 5.45 10.71 -29.42
CA LEU A 239 5.44 9.63 -30.40
C LEU A 239 4.03 9.41 -30.97
N GLU A 240 3.96 8.87 -32.18
CA GLU A 240 2.71 8.41 -32.73
C GLU A 240 2.19 7.18 -31.97
N THR A 241 0.86 7.11 -31.81
CA THR A 241 0.22 5.99 -31.10
C THR A 241 0.18 4.79 -32.06
N PRO A 242 0.81 3.65 -31.72
CA PRO A 242 0.65 2.44 -32.50
C PRO A 242 -0.80 1.99 -32.51
N GLY A 243 -1.26 1.36 -33.61
CA GLY A 243 -2.65 0.90 -33.76
C GLY A 243 -3.11 -0.02 -32.61
N SER A 244 -2.21 -0.83 -32.06
CA SER A 244 -2.47 -1.71 -30.90
C SER A 244 -2.87 -0.96 -29.63
N PHE A 245 -2.56 0.35 -29.52
CA PHE A 245 -2.86 1.20 -28.37
C PHE A 245 -3.88 2.30 -28.67
N SER A 246 -4.53 2.28 -29.83
CA SER A 246 -5.51 3.29 -30.24
C SER A 246 -6.76 3.35 -29.35
N HIS A 247 -7.04 2.28 -28.60
CA HIS A 247 -8.17 2.18 -27.66
C HIS A 247 -7.90 2.83 -26.30
N LEU A 248 -6.66 3.23 -26.00
CA LEU A 248 -6.29 3.78 -24.70
C LEU A 248 -6.80 5.22 -24.53
N THR A 249 -7.13 5.55 -23.29
CA THR A 249 -7.61 6.87 -22.84
C THR A 249 -6.49 7.65 -22.13
N SER A 250 -6.72 8.91 -21.80
CA SER A 250 -5.77 9.74 -21.06
C SER A 250 -5.42 9.22 -19.67
N GLU A 251 -6.24 8.33 -19.11
CA GLU A 251 -6.02 7.70 -17.80
C GLU A 251 -5.08 6.50 -17.89
N ASP A 252 -4.94 5.90 -19.07
CA ASP A 252 -4.15 4.70 -19.28
C ASP A 252 -2.64 5.02 -19.32
N ARG A 253 -1.84 4.03 -18.99
CA ARG A 253 -0.36 4.11 -18.99
C ARG A 253 0.21 2.92 -19.76
N ILE A 254 1.29 3.19 -20.50
CA ILE A 254 2.02 2.19 -21.30
C ILE A 254 3.47 2.19 -20.82
N ALA A 255 3.99 1.04 -20.49
CA ALA A 255 5.41 0.86 -20.20
C ALA A 255 6.17 0.58 -21.51
N VAL A 256 7.18 1.43 -21.81
CA VAL A 256 7.97 1.34 -23.05
C VAL A 256 9.26 0.62 -22.77
N PHE A 257 9.48 -0.49 -23.48
CA PHE A 257 10.62 -1.38 -23.33
C PHE A 257 11.48 -1.40 -24.57
N THR A 258 12.80 -1.53 -24.41
CA THR A 258 13.70 -1.92 -25.51
C THR A 258 13.54 -3.40 -25.84
N GLU A 259 14.03 -3.83 -26.99
CA GLU A 259 14.13 -5.26 -27.37
C GLU A 259 14.96 -6.08 -26.35
N ALA A 260 15.92 -5.46 -25.69
CA ALA A 260 16.70 -6.04 -24.60
C ALA A 260 15.93 -6.15 -23.26
N GLY A 261 14.63 -5.82 -23.21
CA GLY A 261 13.78 -5.94 -22.02
C GLY A 261 13.96 -4.84 -20.98
N ARG A 262 14.66 -3.74 -21.28
CA ARG A 262 14.84 -2.61 -20.36
C ARG A 262 13.68 -1.62 -20.50
N CYS A 263 13.02 -1.27 -19.39
CA CYS A 263 12.00 -0.23 -19.36
C CYS A 263 12.63 1.16 -19.45
N THR A 264 12.30 1.90 -20.49
CA THR A 264 12.87 3.23 -20.77
C THR A 264 11.99 4.37 -20.32
N ALA A 265 10.67 4.19 -20.35
CA ALA A 265 9.72 5.22 -19.98
C ALA A 265 8.32 4.64 -19.72
N VAL A 266 7.47 5.47 -19.10
CA VAL A 266 6.02 5.27 -19.07
C VAL A 266 5.39 6.40 -19.88
N TYR A 267 4.50 6.04 -20.80
CA TYR A 267 3.78 6.96 -21.68
C TYR A 267 2.28 6.92 -21.40
N TYR A 268 1.57 7.92 -21.92
CA TYR A 268 0.11 7.99 -21.90
C TYR A 268 -0.39 8.76 -23.14
N PRO A 269 -1.66 8.58 -23.57
CA PRO A 269 -2.26 9.33 -24.65
C PRO A 269 -2.17 10.85 -24.41
N HIS A 270 -1.78 11.58 -25.44
CA HIS A 270 -1.60 13.02 -25.33
C HIS A 270 -2.95 13.72 -25.06
N PRO A 271 -3.08 14.58 -24.01
CA PRO A 271 -4.38 15.09 -23.58
C PRO A 271 -5.08 15.99 -24.62
N THR A 272 -4.33 16.58 -25.55
CA THR A 272 -4.88 17.55 -26.53
C THR A 272 -4.56 17.22 -27.99
N LYS A 273 -3.72 16.20 -28.26
CA LYS A 273 -3.32 15.82 -29.62
C LYS A 273 -3.68 14.36 -29.86
N THR A 274 -4.75 14.13 -30.58
CA THR A 274 -5.22 12.79 -30.94
C THR A 274 -4.17 12.03 -31.72
N GLY A 275 -4.04 10.72 -31.47
CA GLY A 275 -3.09 9.86 -32.17
C GLY A 275 -1.62 10.00 -31.70
N LEU A 276 -1.36 10.74 -30.63
CA LEU A 276 -0.02 10.91 -30.08
C LEU A 276 0.06 10.41 -28.62
N LEU A 277 1.23 9.90 -28.27
CA LEU A 277 1.63 9.54 -26.91
C LEU A 277 2.67 10.51 -26.40
N LYS A 278 2.60 10.89 -25.12
CA LYS A 278 3.62 11.70 -24.46
C LYS A 278 4.17 10.99 -23.22
N PRO A 279 5.44 11.27 -22.83
CA PRO A 279 6.02 10.64 -21.66
C PRO A 279 5.38 11.16 -20.37
N ALA A 280 4.92 10.25 -19.53
CA ALA A 280 4.63 10.51 -18.14
C ALA A 280 5.92 10.53 -17.31
N LYS A 281 6.77 9.52 -17.51
CA LYS A 281 8.07 9.37 -16.85
C LYS A 281 9.10 8.82 -17.82
N VAL A 282 10.27 9.45 -17.88
CA VAL A 282 11.45 8.88 -18.54
C VAL A 282 12.34 8.26 -17.48
N LEU A 283 12.64 6.98 -17.63
CA LEU A 283 13.31 6.15 -16.62
C LEU A 283 14.81 5.93 -16.88
N VAL A 284 15.30 6.25 -18.06
CA VAL A 284 16.71 6.01 -18.45
C VAL A 284 17.69 6.99 -17.80
N ALA A 285 18.90 6.48 -17.45
CA ALA A 285 19.99 7.27 -16.89
C ALA A 285 20.95 7.80 -17.96
N LYS A 286 21.32 9.06 -17.82
CA LYS A 286 22.52 9.58 -18.48
C LYS A 286 23.83 9.11 -17.82
N LYS A 287 23.78 8.48 -16.62
CA LYS A 287 24.93 7.88 -15.88
C LYS A 287 24.43 6.66 -15.07
N ARG A 288 25.31 5.69 -14.77
CA ARG A 288 25.00 4.52 -13.92
C ARG A 288 24.40 4.97 -12.59
N THR A 289 23.12 4.73 -12.39
CA THR A 289 22.38 5.01 -11.16
C THR A 289 21.60 3.75 -10.78
N ILE A 290 21.47 3.45 -9.50
CA ILE A 290 20.67 2.33 -9.00
C ILE A 290 19.20 2.58 -9.37
N GLU A 291 18.58 1.62 -10.06
CA GLU A 291 17.20 1.67 -10.56
C GLU A 291 16.44 0.45 -10.06
N LYS A 292 16.22 0.38 -8.73
CA LYS A 292 15.73 -0.86 -8.14
C LYS A 292 14.72 -0.58 -7.03
N VAL A 293 13.84 -1.55 -6.82
CA VAL A 293 12.88 -1.59 -5.71
C VAL A 293 13.40 -2.60 -4.71
N THR A 294 13.42 -2.27 -3.44
CA THR A 294 13.56 -3.24 -2.36
C THR A 294 12.24 -3.33 -1.61
N VAL A 295 11.94 -4.50 -1.09
CA VAL A 295 10.74 -4.74 -0.30
C VAL A 295 11.22 -5.00 1.10
N LEU A 296 10.72 -4.24 2.07
CA LEU A 296 11.09 -4.37 3.46
C LEU A 296 9.91 -4.93 4.25
N GLU A 297 10.21 -5.78 5.18
CA GLU A 297 9.39 -6.05 6.33
C GLU A 297 9.65 -4.93 7.35
N ASP A 298 8.64 -4.14 7.65
CA ASP A 298 8.79 -3.03 8.58
C ASP A 298 8.50 -3.51 10.00
N ASP A 299 9.57 -3.94 10.69
CA ASP A 299 9.55 -4.30 12.10
C ASP A 299 9.84 -3.08 13.00
N THR A 300 9.84 -1.87 12.46
CA THR A 300 10.16 -0.68 13.25
C THR A 300 9.04 -0.32 14.23
N TYR A 301 9.04 -1.00 15.35
CA TYR A 301 8.47 -0.48 16.58
C TYR A 301 9.20 0.82 16.95
N PHE A 302 8.58 1.97 16.70
CA PHE A 302 8.93 3.21 17.37
C PHE A 302 8.13 3.25 18.66
N PRO A 303 8.77 3.04 19.82
CA PRO A 303 8.08 3.27 21.09
C PRO A 303 7.57 4.71 21.10
N PRO A 304 6.35 4.95 21.59
CA PRO A 304 5.83 6.32 21.72
C PRO A 304 6.82 7.11 22.57
N THR A 305 7.32 8.22 22.02
CA THR A 305 8.15 9.17 22.77
C THR A 305 7.38 9.51 24.04
N ARG A 306 7.91 9.07 25.20
CA ARG A 306 7.41 9.46 26.50
C ARG A 306 7.23 10.98 26.50
N LEU A 307 6.00 11.45 26.59
CA LEU A 307 5.71 12.81 26.96
C LEU A 307 6.39 13.05 28.30
N LYS A 308 7.38 13.92 28.31
CA LYS A 308 7.86 14.50 29.57
C LYS A 308 6.71 15.29 30.17
N ALA A 309 6.42 14.98 31.43
CA ALA A 309 5.46 15.67 32.27
C ALA A 309 5.75 17.16 32.32
#